data_d6cb6147f88ce038c6de49531ed3ee80
#
_entry.id   d6cb6147f88ce038c6de49531ed3ee80
#
_cell.length_a   1.000
_cell.length_b   1.000
_cell.length_c   1.000
_cell.angle_alpha   90.00
_cell.angle_beta   90.00
_cell.angle_gamma   90.00
#
_symmetry.space_group_name_H-M   'P 1'
#
loop_
_entity.id
_entity.type
_entity.pdbx_description
1 polymer ?
#
loop_
_entity_poly.entity_id
_entity_poly.type
_entity_poly.pdbx_seq_one_letter_code
_entity_poly.pdbx_strand_id
1 'polypeptide(L)'
;MPYLRKQREKMMTSIQKESLVCRVSGKKLQKTLDLGMQPLGNGFLSQKDFKKEYFYPMATGFCPESKMFQLLEQPAPEKMFHAEYAFYSSTSRHMQDHFGTFADWVIASDCLRHED
;
A
#
# COMPACT_ATOMS: atom_id res chain seq x y z
N MET A 1 -23.46 -6.74 14.18
CA MET A 1 -22.03 -6.69 14.54
C MET A 1 -21.66 -5.26 14.97
N PRO A 2 -21.82 -4.91 16.26
CA PRO A 2 -21.63 -3.53 16.73
C PRO A 2 -20.17 -3.07 16.78
N TYR A 3 -19.21 -4.01 16.89
CA TYR A 3 -17.79 -3.70 16.99
C TYR A 3 -17.21 -3.07 15.70
N LEU A 4 -17.53 -3.62 14.54
CA LEU A 4 -17.10 -3.11 13.23
C LEU A 4 -17.72 -1.72 12.94
N ARG A 5 -18.94 -1.49 13.41
CA ARG A 5 -19.62 -0.20 13.26
C ARG A 5 -18.92 0.90 14.08
N LYS A 6 -18.56 0.63 15.34
CA LYS A 6 -17.81 1.58 16.18
C LYS A 6 -16.40 1.88 15.66
N GLN A 7 -15.71 0.87 15.15
CA GLN A 7 -14.41 1.09 14.51
C GLN A 7 -14.55 1.96 13.26
N ARG A 8 -15.54 1.68 12.43
CA ARG A 8 -15.84 2.47 11.22
C ARG A 8 -16.13 3.94 11.56
N GLU A 9 -16.96 4.21 12.57
CA GLU A 9 -17.29 5.56 13.00
C GLU A 9 -16.07 6.31 13.55
N LYS A 10 -15.24 5.67 14.38
CA LYS A 10 -14.03 6.26 14.94
C LYS A 10 -12.97 6.55 13.87
N MET A 11 -12.81 5.68 12.88
CA MET A 11 -11.86 5.87 11.77
C MET A 11 -12.39 6.86 10.74
N MET A 12 -13.69 6.89 10.43
CA MET A 12 -14.26 7.92 9.57
C MET A 12 -14.08 9.32 10.16
N THR A 13 -14.12 9.46 11.46
CA THR A 13 -13.88 10.73 12.15
C THR A 13 -12.40 11.14 12.08
N SER A 14 -11.46 10.19 12.07
CA SER A 14 -10.03 10.48 11.92
C SER A 14 -9.66 10.88 10.49
N ILE A 15 -10.24 10.24 9.48
CA ILE A 15 -10.03 10.57 8.06
C ILE A 15 -10.54 11.98 7.73
N GLN A 16 -11.59 12.46 8.41
CA GLN A 16 -12.09 13.82 8.23
C GLN A 16 -11.19 14.90 8.84
N LYS A 17 -10.24 14.52 9.69
CA LYS A 17 -9.40 15.45 10.46
C LYS A 17 -8.00 15.66 9.86
N GLU A 18 -7.50 14.72 9.08
CA GLU A 18 -6.25 14.89 8.36
C GLU A 18 -6.54 15.49 6.98
N SER A 19 -5.95 16.63 6.71
CA SER A 19 -6.03 17.24 5.38
C SER A 19 -5.52 16.24 4.36
N LEU A 20 -6.42 15.70 3.52
CA LEU A 20 -6.08 14.79 2.44
C LEU A 20 -5.16 15.51 1.46
N VAL A 21 -3.86 15.33 1.64
CA VAL A 21 -2.83 15.99 0.84
C VAL A 21 -2.04 14.99 0.00
N CYS A 22 -1.68 15.44 -1.17
CA CYS A 22 -0.82 14.70 -2.08
C CYS A 22 0.60 14.56 -1.49
N ARG A 23 1.12 13.34 -1.45
CA ARG A 23 2.47 13.06 -0.92
C ARG A 23 3.60 13.65 -1.75
N VAL A 24 3.31 13.98 -3.01
CA VAL A 24 4.30 14.59 -3.93
C VAL A 24 4.26 16.10 -3.87
N SER A 25 3.08 16.72 -4.02
CA SER A 25 2.94 18.17 -4.13
C SER A 25 2.48 18.87 -2.84
N GLY A 26 2.03 18.12 -1.82
CA GLY A 26 1.43 18.68 -0.62
C GLY A 26 0.05 19.33 -0.84
N LYS A 27 -0.48 19.30 -2.07
CA LYS A 27 -1.78 19.89 -2.41
C LYS A 27 -2.95 18.99 -2.07
N LYS A 28 -4.12 19.59 -1.93
CA LYS A 28 -5.34 18.87 -1.57
C LYS A 28 -5.71 17.80 -2.61
N LEU A 29 -6.05 16.62 -2.11
CA LEU A 29 -6.55 15.51 -2.91
C LEU A 29 -8.07 15.64 -3.11
N GLN A 30 -8.52 15.23 -4.28
CA GLN A 30 -9.93 14.99 -4.58
C GLN A 30 -10.19 13.49 -4.38
N LYS A 31 -11.03 13.14 -3.41
CA LYS A 31 -11.44 11.75 -3.20
C LYS A 31 -12.17 11.24 -4.45
N THR A 32 -11.77 10.07 -4.93
CA THR A 32 -12.31 9.50 -6.18
C THR A 32 -13.11 8.23 -5.93
N LEU A 33 -12.56 7.27 -5.19
CA LEU A 33 -13.18 5.98 -4.93
C LEU A 33 -13.09 5.65 -3.44
N ASP A 34 -14.14 5.06 -2.89
CA ASP A 34 -14.20 4.56 -1.53
C ASP A 34 -14.74 3.12 -1.55
N LEU A 35 -13.86 2.18 -1.25
CA LEU A 35 -14.19 0.75 -1.15
C LEU A 35 -14.56 0.34 0.29
N GLY A 36 -14.61 1.30 1.22
CA GLY A 36 -14.86 1.04 2.63
C GLY A 36 -13.71 0.32 3.33
N MET A 37 -14.05 -0.40 4.40
CA MET A 37 -13.06 -1.18 5.17
C MET A 37 -12.72 -2.46 4.42
N GLN A 38 -11.43 -2.63 4.10
CA GLN A 38 -10.91 -3.80 3.41
C GLN A 38 -9.87 -4.53 4.26
N PRO A 39 -9.81 -5.85 4.21
CA PRO A 39 -8.72 -6.61 4.81
C PRO A 39 -7.44 -6.46 3.98
N LEU A 40 -6.30 -6.83 4.54
CA LEU A 40 -5.06 -6.94 3.77
C LEU A 40 -5.15 -8.12 2.79
N GLY A 41 -4.89 -7.87 1.51
CA GLY A 41 -5.02 -8.86 0.44
C GLY A 41 -4.13 -10.10 0.60
N ASN A 42 -3.00 -9.98 1.29
CA ASN A 42 -2.04 -11.06 1.53
C ASN A 42 -2.01 -11.53 2.99
N GLY A 43 -3.03 -11.21 3.77
CA GLY A 43 -3.18 -11.65 5.14
C GLY A 43 -3.82 -13.04 5.22
N PHE A 44 -3.06 -14.10 4.90
CA PHE A 44 -3.54 -15.47 5.01
C PHE A 44 -3.70 -15.88 6.47
N LEU A 45 -4.91 -15.73 6.98
CA LEU A 45 -5.24 -16.02 8.37
C LEU A 45 -5.72 -17.46 8.55
N SER A 46 -5.34 -18.07 9.68
CA SER A 46 -5.98 -19.30 10.11
C SER A 46 -7.34 -19.00 10.76
N GLN A 47 -8.26 -19.96 10.78
CA GLN A 47 -9.61 -19.79 11.30
C GLN A 47 -9.66 -19.20 12.73
N LYS A 48 -8.70 -19.55 13.58
CA LYS A 48 -8.59 -19.04 14.96
C LYS A 48 -8.28 -17.53 15.01
N ASP A 49 -7.69 -16.98 13.95
CA ASP A 49 -7.23 -15.59 13.88
C ASP A 49 -8.22 -14.67 13.18
N PHE A 50 -9.29 -15.16 12.58
CA PHE A 50 -10.31 -14.37 11.89
C PHE A 50 -10.89 -13.23 12.75
N LYS A 51 -11.00 -13.43 14.06
CA LYS A 51 -11.49 -12.38 14.98
C LYS A 51 -10.51 -11.21 15.17
N LYS A 52 -9.24 -11.41 14.79
CA LYS A 52 -8.15 -10.42 14.91
C LYS A 52 -7.78 -9.81 13.56
N GLU A 53 -8.51 -10.15 12.50
CA GLU A 53 -8.24 -9.65 11.15
C GLU A 53 -8.16 -8.13 11.15
N TYR A 54 -7.11 -7.62 10.53
CA TYR A 54 -6.87 -6.20 10.40
C TYR A 54 -7.58 -5.66 9.17
N PHE A 55 -8.40 -4.64 9.36
CA PHE A 55 -9.08 -3.90 8.30
C PHE A 55 -8.59 -2.47 8.25
N TYR A 56 -8.51 -1.92 7.05
CA TYR A 56 -8.17 -0.51 6.84
C TYR A 56 -9.14 0.14 5.83
N PRO A 57 -9.33 1.48 5.90
CA PRO A 57 -10.18 2.18 4.94
C PRO A 57 -9.46 2.28 3.61
N MET A 58 -9.98 1.61 2.59
CA MET A 58 -9.44 1.63 1.25
C MET A 58 -10.16 2.68 0.41
N ALA A 59 -9.63 3.88 0.43
CA ALA A 59 -10.12 4.97 -0.39
C ALA A 59 -8.98 5.61 -1.17
N THR A 60 -9.31 6.15 -2.34
CA THR A 60 -8.33 6.76 -3.23
C THR A 60 -8.65 8.23 -3.50
N GLY A 61 -7.63 8.98 -3.85
CA GLY A 61 -7.73 10.36 -4.23
C GLY A 61 -6.80 10.72 -5.40
N PHE A 62 -7.21 11.70 -6.15
CA PHE A 62 -6.47 12.25 -7.27
C PHE A 62 -5.99 13.66 -6.95
N CYS A 63 -4.74 13.96 -7.29
CA CYS A 63 -4.18 15.30 -7.21
C CYS A 63 -4.18 15.94 -8.59
N PRO A 64 -4.97 17.01 -8.83
CA PRO A 64 -5.00 17.66 -10.13
C PRO A 64 -3.68 18.31 -10.53
N GLU A 65 -2.88 18.74 -9.54
CA GLU A 65 -1.61 19.41 -9.79
C GLU A 65 -0.51 18.43 -10.18
N SER A 66 -0.25 17.42 -9.36
CA SER A 66 0.80 16.42 -9.63
C SER A 66 0.36 15.30 -10.55
N LYS A 67 -0.94 15.22 -10.90
CA LYS A 67 -1.56 14.10 -11.66
C LYS A 67 -1.42 12.73 -10.97
N MET A 68 -1.13 12.73 -9.68
CA MET A 68 -0.98 11.51 -8.89
C MET A 68 -2.32 10.97 -8.42
N PHE A 69 -2.52 9.67 -8.64
CA PHE A 69 -3.58 8.87 -8.05
C PHE A 69 -2.98 8.06 -6.90
N GLN A 70 -3.55 8.13 -5.71
CA GLN A 70 -2.96 7.53 -4.53
C GLN A 70 -4.00 7.09 -3.50
N LEU A 71 -3.65 6.14 -2.64
CA LEU A 71 -4.45 5.82 -1.46
C LEU A 71 -4.47 7.03 -0.51
N LEU A 72 -5.64 7.31 0.05
CA LEU A 72 -5.79 8.36 1.05
C LEU A 72 -5.15 7.95 2.37
N GLU A 73 -5.32 6.69 2.76
CA GLU A 73 -4.69 6.08 3.93
C GLU A 73 -3.93 4.83 3.52
N GLN A 74 -2.78 4.61 4.12
CA GLN A 74 -1.97 3.42 3.88
C GLN A 74 -1.91 2.59 5.16
N PRO A 75 -2.07 1.26 5.07
CA PRO A 75 -1.75 0.39 6.20
C PRO A 75 -0.27 0.53 6.56
N ALA A 76 0.05 0.41 7.85
CA ALA A 76 1.43 0.42 8.30
C ALA A 76 2.23 -0.70 7.59
N PRO A 77 3.45 -0.42 7.09
CA PRO A 77 4.25 -1.39 6.34
C PRO A 77 4.44 -2.71 7.09
N GLU A 78 4.57 -2.66 8.41
CA GLU A 78 4.76 -3.82 9.28
C GLU A 78 3.53 -4.74 9.31
N LYS A 79 2.36 -4.22 8.93
CA LYS A 79 1.14 -5.04 8.77
C LYS A 79 1.10 -5.74 7.43
N MET A 80 1.76 -5.19 6.42
CA MET A 80 1.82 -5.74 5.06
C MET A 80 3.00 -6.67 4.85
N PHE A 81 4.18 -6.30 5.39
CA PHE A 81 5.43 -7.00 5.19
C PHE A 81 5.99 -7.42 6.56
N HIS A 82 5.86 -8.69 6.90
CA HIS A 82 6.29 -9.28 8.16
C HIS A 82 7.02 -10.61 7.91
N ALA A 83 7.59 -11.21 8.92
CA ALA A 83 8.41 -12.42 8.79
C ALA A 83 7.66 -13.62 8.15
N GLU A 84 6.34 -13.65 8.28
CA GLU A 84 5.48 -14.70 7.71
C GLU A 84 4.85 -14.29 6.36
N TYR A 85 5.37 -13.23 5.72
CA TYR A 85 4.88 -12.81 4.41
C TYR A 85 5.14 -13.89 3.36
N ALA A 86 4.06 -14.32 2.68
CA ALA A 86 4.09 -15.53 1.84
C ALA A 86 4.81 -15.34 0.49
N PHE A 87 5.10 -14.11 0.08
CA PHE A 87 5.61 -13.83 -1.27
C PHE A 87 7.04 -13.28 -1.22
N TYR A 88 7.99 -14.16 -1.43
CA TYR A 88 9.40 -13.81 -1.58
C TYR A 88 9.81 -13.94 -3.06
N SER A 89 10.10 -12.83 -3.71
CA SER A 89 10.52 -12.82 -5.13
C SER A 89 11.74 -13.69 -5.40
N SER A 90 12.63 -13.81 -4.41
CA SER A 90 13.86 -14.61 -4.50
C SER A 90 13.64 -16.13 -4.43
N THR A 91 12.43 -16.62 -4.18
CA THR A 91 12.15 -18.07 -4.15
C THR A 91 11.93 -18.66 -5.54
N SER A 92 11.61 -17.84 -6.52
CA SER A 92 11.40 -18.25 -7.91
C SER A 92 12.69 -18.10 -8.71
N ARG A 93 13.24 -19.22 -9.23
CA ARG A 93 14.41 -19.18 -10.10
C ARG A 93 14.20 -18.30 -11.33
N HIS A 94 13.03 -18.38 -11.92
CA HIS A 94 12.66 -17.52 -13.06
C HIS A 94 12.76 -16.02 -12.72
N MET A 95 12.32 -15.63 -11.53
CA MET A 95 12.41 -14.24 -11.09
C MET A 95 13.86 -13.84 -10.79
N GLN A 96 14.68 -14.73 -10.23
CA GLN A 96 16.12 -14.49 -10.02
C GLN A 96 16.81 -14.23 -11.37
N ASP A 97 16.57 -15.09 -12.36
CA ASP A 97 17.15 -14.96 -13.70
C ASP A 97 16.67 -13.67 -14.39
N HIS A 98 15.38 -13.33 -14.23
CA HIS A 98 14.81 -12.09 -14.77
C HIS A 98 15.46 -10.85 -14.14
N PHE A 99 15.56 -10.79 -12.82
CA PHE A 99 16.18 -9.64 -12.15
C PHE A 99 17.68 -9.54 -12.44
N GLY A 100 18.38 -10.68 -12.57
CA GLY A 100 19.77 -10.71 -13.00
C GLY A 100 19.95 -10.09 -14.40
N THR A 101 19.17 -10.56 -15.36
CA THR A 101 19.18 -10.05 -16.74
C THR A 101 18.83 -8.55 -16.79
N PHE A 102 17.87 -8.11 -15.98
CA PHE A 102 17.51 -6.69 -15.89
C PHE A 102 18.67 -5.86 -15.32
N ALA A 103 19.31 -6.33 -14.25
CA ALA A 103 20.47 -5.66 -13.66
C ALA A 103 21.63 -5.53 -14.67
N ASP A 104 21.94 -6.60 -15.38
CA ASP A 104 22.98 -6.62 -16.43
C ASP A 104 22.63 -5.61 -17.55
N TRP A 105 21.37 -5.55 -17.95
CA TRP A 105 20.92 -4.58 -18.94
C TRP A 105 21.07 -3.13 -18.46
N VAL A 106 20.72 -2.84 -17.22
CA VAL A 106 20.87 -1.49 -16.63
C VAL A 106 22.33 -1.08 -16.59
N ILE A 107 23.21 -1.99 -16.17
CA ILE A 107 24.66 -1.75 -16.12
C ILE A 107 25.21 -1.49 -17.54
N ALA A 108 24.83 -2.31 -18.52
CA ALA A 108 25.28 -2.20 -19.90
C ALA A 108 24.74 -0.95 -20.62
N SER A 109 23.58 -0.41 -20.19
CA SER A 109 22.95 0.74 -20.84
C SER A 109 23.47 2.11 -20.38
N ASP A 110 24.52 2.14 -19.56
CA ASP A 110 25.13 3.37 -18.99
C ASP A 110 24.09 4.30 -18.28
N CYS A 111 22.97 3.70 -17.85
CA CYS A 111 21.95 4.43 -17.10
C CYS A 111 22.40 4.84 -15.70
N LEU A 112 23.43 4.18 -15.19
CA LEU A 112 24.07 4.50 -13.92
C LEU A 112 25.30 5.37 -14.18
N ARG A 113 25.10 6.67 -14.32
CA ARG A 113 26.22 7.60 -14.27
C ARG A 113 26.70 7.66 -12.83
N HIS A 114 27.91 7.18 -12.60
CA HIS A 114 28.66 7.52 -11.39
C HIS A 114 29.03 9.01 -11.51
N GLU A 115 28.16 9.88 -11.10
CA GLU A 115 28.55 11.23 -10.70
C GLU A 115 28.59 11.19 -9.17
N ASP A 116 29.82 11.14 -8.65
CA ASP A 116 30.40 11.32 -7.32
C ASP A 116 29.49 11.39 -6.08
#